data_99c11a05b45a5b443c5bbd30c9da9c1a
#
_entry.id   99c11a05b45a5b443c5bbd30c9da9c1a
#
_cell.length_a   1.000
_cell.length_b   1.000
_cell.length_c   1.000
_cell.angle_alpha   90.00
_cell.angle_beta   90.00
_cell.angle_gamma   90.00
#
_symmetry.space_group_name_H-M   'P 1'
#
loop_
_entity.id
_entity.type
_entity.pdbx_description
1 polymer ?
#
loop_
_entity_poly.entity_id
_entity_poly.type
_entity_poly.pdbx_seq_one_letter_code
_entity_poly.pdbx_strand_id
1 'polypeptide(L)'
;MDSSEPLEKLKHGNARFVAGKPSAKDLVARRKELVAGQTPFAIVLTCSDSRVAPEHIFDVGLGELFVVRNAGNLVEPIALGSIEYAAEHLHSPLLVVMGHSSCGAVNAACASDHAPGNIDAVVQAIQGAVKAGGKDPAKTVGENVKCVLAGIRAKSSILSHLEHEGKLKITGAVYSLESGEVRYL
;
A
#
# COMPACT_ATOMS: atom_id res chain seq x y z
N MET A 1 12.90 -3.15 20.36
CA MET A 1 12.89 -3.08 18.88
C MET A 1 13.30 -1.67 18.52
N ASP A 2 14.22 -1.53 17.59
CA ASP A 2 14.72 -0.22 17.18
C ASP A 2 13.60 0.54 16.45
N SER A 3 13.13 1.66 17.03
CA SER A 3 12.09 2.52 16.44
C SER A 3 12.53 3.22 15.16
N SER A 4 13.81 3.09 14.77
CA SER A 4 14.35 3.61 13.51
C SER A 4 14.02 2.70 12.33
N GLU A 5 13.66 1.42 12.54
CA GLU A 5 13.27 0.53 11.44
C GLU A 5 11.98 1.01 10.77
N PRO A 6 11.93 1.12 9.42
CA PRO A 6 10.80 1.66 8.69
C PRO A 6 9.43 1.05 9.04
N LEU A 7 9.38 -0.26 9.21
CA LEU A 7 8.14 -0.95 9.56
C LEU A 7 7.64 -0.58 10.97
N GLU A 8 8.54 -0.43 11.93
CA GLU A 8 8.19 -0.02 13.29
C GLU A 8 7.70 1.44 13.33
N LYS A 9 8.28 2.34 12.51
CA LYS A 9 7.74 3.70 12.33
C LYS A 9 6.29 3.68 11.88
N LEU A 10 5.94 2.85 10.88
CA LEU A 10 4.55 2.72 10.42
C LEU A 10 3.64 2.17 11.51
N LYS A 11 4.05 1.13 12.23
CA LYS A 11 3.27 0.56 13.33
C LYS A 11 3.01 1.58 14.45
N HIS A 12 4.03 2.31 14.89
CA HIS A 12 3.90 3.35 15.91
C HIS A 12 3.02 4.50 15.42
N GLY A 13 3.14 4.89 14.15
CA GLY A 13 2.28 5.90 13.56
C GLY A 13 0.82 5.48 13.53
N ASN A 14 0.54 4.25 13.11
CA ASN A 14 -0.82 3.71 13.13
C ASN A 14 -1.38 3.61 14.58
N ALA A 15 -0.58 3.22 15.55
CA ALA A 15 -1.01 3.21 16.95
C ALA A 15 -1.41 4.62 17.45
N ARG A 16 -0.69 5.69 17.05
CA ARG A 16 -1.08 7.07 17.37
C ARG A 16 -2.38 7.47 16.66
N PHE A 17 -2.55 7.10 15.39
CA PHE A 17 -3.78 7.35 14.65
C PHE A 17 -5.00 6.70 15.32
N VAL A 18 -4.91 5.41 15.66
CA VAL A 18 -5.97 4.66 16.35
C VAL A 18 -6.28 5.27 17.72
N ALA A 19 -5.26 5.72 18.43
CA ALA A 19 -5.44 6.35 19.75
C ALA A 19 -5.98 7.79 19.67
N GLY A 20 -6.17 8.38 18.47
CA GLY A 20 -6.60 9.77 18.30
C GLY A 20 -5.56 10.78 18.82
N LYS A 21 -4.27 10.41 18.82
CA LYS A 21 -3.14 11.22 19.32
C LYS A 21 -2.10 11.45 18.23
N PRO A 22 -2.45 12.10 17.09
CA PRO A 22 -1.50 12.34 16.03
C PRO A 22 -0.36 13.28 16.51
N SER A 23 0.82 13.09 15.95
CA SER A 23 1.97 13.95 16.20
C SER A 23 1.77 15.31 15.51
N ALA A 24 2.26 16.37 16.14
CA ALA A 24 2.28 17.71 15.55
C ALA A 24 3.24 17.73 14.34
N LYS A 25 2.80 18.35 13.23
CA LYS A 25 3.60 18.48 12.01
C LYS A 25 3.53 19.90 11.46
N ASP A 26 4.68 20.53 11.28
CA ASP A 26 4.76 21.80 10.53
C ASP A 26 4.91 21.47 9.01
N LEU A 27 3.77 21.30 8.36
CA LEU A 27 3.75 20.97 6.92
C LEU A 27 4.24 22.13 6.05
N VAL A 28 4.16 23.39 6.52
CA VAL A 28 4.63 24.57 5.77
C VAL A 28 6.14 24.63 5.78
N ALA A 29 6.79 24.46 6.93
CA ALA A 29 8.23 24.39 7.03
C ALA A 29 8.74 23.17 6.25
N ARG A 30 8.15 21.99 6.47
CA ARG A 30 8.57 20.75 5.82
C ARG A 30 8.49 20.83 4.29
N ARG A 31 7.44 21.43 3.74
CA ARG A 31 7.30 21.63 2.30
C ARG A 31 8.48 22.43 1.71
N LYS A 32 8.93 23.48 2.43
CA LYS A 32 10.05 24.32 1.99
C LYS A 32 11.37 23.55 1.99
N GLU A 33 11.60 22.71 3.01
CA GLU A 33 12.81 21.88 3.12
C GLU A 33 12.91 20.86 1.97
N LEU A 34 11.75 20.31 1.54
CA LEU A 34 11.68 19.26 0.53
C LEU A 34 11.77 19.74 -0.93
N VAL A 35 11.95 21.06 -1.19
CA VAL A 35 12.07 21.57 -2.56
C VAL A 35 13.24 20.94 -3.33
N ALA A 36 14.35 20.63 -2.65
CA ALA A 36 15.53 20.05 -3.26
C ALA A 36 15.45 18.53 -3.50
N GLY A 37 14.46 17.84 -2.94
CA GLY A 37 14.29 16.38 -3.12
C GLY A 37 13.47 15.73 -2.01
N GLN A 38 13.34 14.40 -2.12
CA GLN A 38 12.61 13.58 -1.17
C GLN A 38 13.41 12.31 -0.83
N THR A 39 13.23 11.81 0.39
CA THR A 39 13.85 10.58 0.87
C THR A 39 12.79 9.78 1.67
N PRO A 40 11.78 9.22 1.01
CA PRO A 40 10.72 8.48 1.68
C PRO A 40 11.29 7.20 2.31
N PHE A 41 10.96 6.95 3.58
CA PHE A 41 11.42 5.74 4.27
C PHE A 41 10.59 4.50 3.93
N ALA A 42 9.44 4.67 3.28
CA ALA A 42 8.59 3.56 2.83
C ALA A 42 7.78 3.93 1.58
N ILE A 43 7.48 2.89 0.81
CA ILE A 43 6.55 2.91 -0.33
C ILE A 43 5.26 2.26 0.14
N VAL A 44 4.10 2.86 -0.16
CA VAL A 44 2.79 2.30 0.13
C VAL A 44 1.98 2.20 -1.15
N LEU A 45 1.71 0.97 -1.61
CA LEU A 45 0.72 0.71 -2.66
C LEU A 45 -0.62 0.43 -2.00
N THR A 46 -1.63 1.28 -2.24
CA THR A 46 -2.94 1.13 -1.61
C THR A 46 -4.10 1.55 -2.51
N CYS A 47 -5.33 1.36 -2.03
CA CYS A 47 -6.53 1.73 -2.76
C CYS A 47 -6.70 3.26 -2.85
N SER A 48 -7.33 3.72 -3.97
CA SER A 48 -7.76 5.11 -4.14
C SER A 48 -9.00 5.49 -3.33
N ASP A 49 -9.55 4.58 -2.53
CA ASP A 49 -10.69 4.84 -1.63
C ASP A 49 -10.41 6.07 -0.75
N SER A 50 -11.33 7.04 -0.76
CA SER A 50 -11.14 8.33 -0.06
C SER A 50 -10.97 8.20 1.46
N ARG A 51 -11.37 7.07 2.04
CA ARG A 51 -11.23 6.75 3.47
C ARG A 51 -9.86 6.17 3.82
N VAL A 52 -9.02 5.89 2.80
CA VAL A 52 -7.70 5.25 2.96
C VAL A 52 -6.63 6.27 2.58
N ALA A 53 -6.18 7.06 3.53
CA ALA A 53 -5.14 8.08 3.35
C ALA A 53 -3.87 7.65 4.13
N PRO A 54 -2.85 7.08 3.48
CA PRO A 54 -1.69 6.49 4.16
C PRO A 54 -0.99 7.45 5.12
N GLU A 55 -0.84 8.72 4.74
CA GLU A 55 -0.17 9.73 5.55
C GLU A 55 -0.89 9.94 6.90
N HIS A 56 -2.22 9.88 6.90
CA HIS A 56 -3.02 9.98 8.13
C HIS A 56 -3.00 8.67 8.92
N ILE A 57 -3.20 7.53 8.23
CA ILE A 57 -3.24 6.19 8.84
C ILE A 57 -1.92 5.87 9.57
N PHE A 58 -0.79 6.30 9.01
CA PHE A 58 0.53 6.08 9.59
C PHE A 58 1.08 7.29 10.34
N ASP A 59 0.28 8.36 10.48
CA ASP A 59 0.66 9.58 11.20
C ASP A 59 2.05 10.10 10.80
N VAL A 60 2.29 10.25 9.50
CA VAL A 60 3.54 10.72 8.92
C VAL A 60 3.37 12.06 8.22
N GLY A 61 4.48 12.75 7.95
CA GLY A 61 4.53 14.06 7.30
C GLY A 61 4.86 13.99 5.81
N LEU A 62 4.97 15.18 5.21
CA LEU A 62 5.37 15.33 3.81
C LEU A 62 6.75 14.72 3.55
N GLY A 63 6.89 13.98 2.45
CA GLY A 63 8.15 13.39 1.98
C GLY A 63 8.58 12.13 2.72
N GLU A 64 7.79 11.64 3.69
CA GLU A 64 8.11 10.45 4.46
C GLU A 64 7.62 9.15 3.80
N LEU A 65 6.54 9.20 3.01
CA LEU A 65 6.05 8.08 2.23
C LEU A 65 6.09 8.38 0.73
N PHE A 66 6.36 7.36 -0.08
CA PHE A 66 6.07 7.35 -1.51
C PHE A 66 4.78 6.57 -1.73
N VAL A 67 3.71 7.26 -2.12
CA VAL A 67 2.36 6.66 -2.17
C VAL A 67 1.94 6.41 -3.61
N VAL A 68 1.61 5.15 -3.91
CA VAL A 68 1.01 4.71 -5.19
C VAL A 68 -0.42 4.27 -4.92
N ARG A 69 -1.41 4.81 -5.65
CA ARG A 69 -2.83 4.52 -5.42
C ARG A 69 -3.58 4.24 -6.71
N ASN A 70 -4.38 3.19 -6.68
CA ASN A 70 -5.37 2.88 -7.71
C ASN A 70 -6.53 2.07 -7.10
N ALA A 71 -7.62 1.87 -7.85
CA ALA A 71 -8.73 1.04 -7.38
C ALA A 71 -8.26 -0.41 -7.14
N GLY A 72 -8.45 -0.91 -5.90
CA GLY A 72 -8.07 -2.27 -5.53
C GLY A 72 -6.58 -2.51 -5.28
N ASN A 73 -5.77 -1.46 -5.09
CA ASN A 73 -4.32 -1.57 -4.82
C ASN A 73 -3.57 -2.51 -5.78
N LEU A 74 -3.90 -2.44 -7.08
CA LEU A 74 -3.40 -3.32 -8.13
C LEU A 74 -2.01 -2.94 -8.63
N VAL A 75 -1.28 -3.92 -9.16
CA VAL A 75 0.05 -3.72 -9.75
C VAL A 75 -0.03 -3.86 -11.28
N GLU A 76 -0.16 -2.72 -11.95
CA GLU A 76 -0.10 -2.56 -13.39
C GLU A 76 1.21 -1.86 -13.79
N PRO A 77 1.62 -1.84 -15.07
CA PRO A 77 2.93 -1.33 -15.48
C PRO A 77 3.28 0.05 -14.91
N ILE A 78 2.35 0.99 -14.89
CA ILE A 78 2.60 2.36 -14.38
C ILE A 78 2.78 2.36 -12.86
N ALA A 79 1.94 1.59 -12.13
CA ALA A 79 2.07 1.45 -10.68
C ALA A 79 3.39 0.74 -10.32
N LEU A 80 3.72 -0.33 -11.06
CA LEU A 80 4.96 -1.08 -10.85
C LEU A 80 6.20 -0.21 -11.11
N GLY A 81 6.23 0.53 -12.23
CA GLY A 81 7.33 1.46 -12.55
C GLY A 81 7.49 2.57 -11.51
N SER A 82 6.38 3.06 -10.92
CA SER A 82 6.43 4.03 -9.82
C SER A 82 7.07 3.43 -8.56
N ILE A 83 6.75 2.18 -8.25
CA ILE A 83 7.35 1.46 -7.11
C ILE A 83 8.83 1.20 -7.35
N GLU A 84 9.20 0.75 -8.55
CA GLU A 84 10.60 0.54 -8.96
C GLU A 84 11.41 1.84 -8.84
N TYR A 85 10.87 2.96 -9.32
CA TYR A 85 11.51 4.26 -9.19
C TYR A 85 11.79 4.61 -7.72
N ALA A 86 10.82 4.41 -6.83
CA ALA A 86 11.01 4.74 -5.41
C ALA A 86 12.00 3.80 -4.72
N ALA A 87 12.02 2.51 -5.08
CA ALA A 87 12.95 1.55 -4.50
C ALA A 87 14.38 1.74 -5.03
N GLU A 88 14.54 1.89 -6.36
CA GLU A 88 15.84 1.94 -7.02
C GLU A 88 16.51 3.33 -6.96
N HIS A 89 15.74 4.39 -7.20
CA HIS A 89 16.30 5.76 -7.29
C HIS A 89 16.18 6.57 -5.99
N LEU A 90 15.12 6.34 -5.20
CA LEU A 90 14.96 7.02 -3.91
C LEU A 90 15.44 6.17 -2.73
N HIS A 91 15.85 4.93 -3.01
CA HIS A 91 16.37 3.98 -2.02
C HIS A 91 15.44 3.75 -0.83
N SER A 92 14.11 3.76 -1.09
CA SER A 92 13.11 3.47 -0.07
C SER A 92 13.18 1.99 0.36
N PRO A 93 13.52 1.67 1.61
CA PRO A 93 13.88 0.30 2.00
C PRO A 93 12.68 -0.59 2.35
N LEU A 94 11.46 -0.07 2.29
CA LEU A 94 10.24 -0.81 2.64
C LEU A 94 9.13 -0.57 1.60
N LEU A 95 8.52 -1.66 1.10
CA LEU A 95 7.28 -1.62 0.33
C LEU A 95 6.16 -2.30 1.13
N VAL A 96 5.07 -1.58 1.35
CA VAL A 96 3.83 -2.12 1.94
C VAL A 96 2.73 -2.11 0.89
N VAL A 97 2.20 -3.30 0.56
CA VAL A 97 0.96 -3.44 -0.22
C VAL A 97 -0.19 -3.50 0.77
N MET A 98 -1.01 -2.45 0.81
CA MET A 98 -2.07 -2.31 1.80
C MET A 98 -3.45 -2.36 1.16
N GLY A 99 -4.20 -3.45 1.42
CA GLY A 99 -5.63 -3.54 1.18
C GLY A 99 -6.42 -2.91 2.33
N HIS A 100 -7.75 -2.85 2.20
CA HIS A 100 -8.61 -2.35 3.28
C HIS A 100 -9.95 -3.05 3.32
N SER A 101 -10.57 -3.10 4.48
CA SER A 101 -11.94 -3.66 4.65
C SER A 101 -12.96 -2.87 3.82
N SER A 102 -14.01 -3.54 3.37
CA SER A 102 -15.09 -2.95 2.57
C SER A 102 -14.61 -2.24 1.29
N CYS A 103 -13.58 -2.81 0.63
CA CYS A 103 -13.03 -2.27 -0.62
C CYS A 103 -14.06 -2.40 -1.76
N GLY A 104 -14.43 -1.26 -2.37
CA GLY A 104 -15.41 -1.23 -3.46
C GLY A 104 -15.00 -2.06 -4.69
N ALA A 105 -13.71 -2.05 -5.04
CA ALA A 105 -13.18 -2.85 -6.16
C ALA A 105 -13.27 -4.36 -5.88
N VAL A 106 -12.95 -4.78 -4.66
CA VAL A 106 -13.08 -6.19 -4.23
C VAL A 106 -14.55 -6.60 -4.20
N ASN A 107 -15.44 -5.76 -3.65
CA ASN A 107 -16.87 -6.04 -3.62
C ASN A 107 -17.43 -6.22 -5.04
N ALA A 108 -17.06 -5.34 -5.98
CA ALA A 108 -17.47 -5.45 -7.37
C ALA A 108 -16.99 -6.75 -8.02
N ALA A 109 -15.74 -7.13 -7.81
CA ALA A 109 -15.17 -8.37 -8.33
C ALA A 109 -15.80 -9.63 -7.72
N CYS A 110 -16.19 -9.61 -6.44
CA CYS A 110 -16.91 -10.72 -5.80
C CYS A 110 -18.35 -10.84 -6.31
N ALA A 111 -18.97 -9.72 -6.69
CA ALA A 111 -20.36 -9.69 -7.17
C ALA A 111 -20.51 -10.11 -8.63
N SER A 112 -19.51 -9.85 -9.48
CA SER A 112 -19.56 -10.15 -10.91
C SER A 112 -18.17 -10.40 -11.48
N ASP A 113 -18.11 -11.27 -12.48
CA ASP A 113 -16.89 -11.55 -13.24
C ASP A 113 -16.58 -10.45 -14.28
N HIS A 114 -17.52 -9.55 -14.56
CA HIS A 114 -17.40 -8.45 -15.53
C HIS A 114 -17.99 -7.15 -15.03
N ALA A 115 -17.50 -6.02 -15.58
CA ALA A 115 -18.01 -4.69 -15.30
C ALA A 115 -17.98 -3.79 -16.55
N PRO A 116 -18.75 -2.68 -16.59
CA PRO A 116 -18.75 -1.77 -17.72
C PRO A 116 -17.43 -1.02 -17.91
N GLY A 117 -17.03 -0.81 -19.16
CA GLY A 117 -15.91 0.04 -19.54
C GLY A 117 -14.59 -0.39 -18.89
N ASN A 118 -13.78 0.57 -18.51
CA ASN A 118 -12.47 0.32 -17.89
C ASN A 118 -12.54 -0.26 -16.48
N ILE A 119 -13.71 -0.28 -15.83
CA ILE A 119 -13.91 -0.94 -14.53
C ILE A 119 -13.68 -2.44 -14.67
N ASP A 120 -13.95 -3.01 -15.87
CA ASP A 120 -13.72 -4.43 -16.14
C ASP A 120 -12.25 -4.83 -15.89
N ALA A 121 -11.29 -4.02 -16.31
CA ALA A 121 -9.87 -4.31 -16.06
C ALA A 121 -9.55 -4.46 -14.56
N VAL A 122 -10.18 -3.64 -13.70
CA VAL A 122 -10.02 -3.74 -12.24
C VAL A 122 -10.65 -5.04 -11.72
N VAL A 123 -11.86 -5.36 -12.18
CA VAL A 123 -12.58 -6.58 -11.79
C VAL A 123 -11.79 -7.82 -12.20
N GLN A 124 -11.31 -7.88 -13.45
CA GLN A 124 -10.52 -9.01 -13.98
C GLN A 124 -9.22 -9.21 -13.21
N ALA A 125 -8.51 -8.13 -12.85
CA ALA A 125 -7.26 -8.22 -12.10
C ALA A 125 -7.45 -8.81 -10.69
N ILE A 126 -8.65 -8.71 -10.11
CA ILE A 126 -8.98 -9.22 -8.76
C ILE A 126 -9.51 -10.66 -8.81
N GLN A 127 -9.93 -11.20 -9.97
CA GLN A 127 -10.59 -12.51 -10.05
C GLN A 127 -9.76 -13.68 -9.48
N GLY A 128 -8.43 -13.61 -9.57
CA GLY A 128 -7.55 -14.59 -8.92
C GLY A 128 -7.74 -14.62 -7.39
N ALA A 129 -7.83 -13.45 -6.79
CA ALA A 129 -8.08 -13.31 -5.35
C ALA A 129 -9.52 -13.72 -4.95
N VAL A 130 -10.52 -13.43 -5.80
CA VAL A 130 -11.92 -13.87 -5.60
C VAL A 130 -12.01 -15.40 -5.53
N LYS A 131 -11.32 -16.10 -6.43
CA LYS A 131 -11.26 -17.57 -6.42
C LYS A 131 -10.65 -18.10 -5.13
N ALA A 132 -9.55 -17.50 -4.67
CA ALA A 132 -8.86 -17.89 -3.44
C ALA A 132 -9.68 -17.55 -2.18
N GLY A 133 -10.41 -16.43 -2.18
CA GLY A 133 -11.26 -15.98 -1.08
C GLY A 133 -12.66 -16.63 -1.03
N GLY A 134 -13.01 -17.45 -2.04
CA GLY A 134 -14.32 -18.14 -2.10
C GLY A 134 -15.49 -17.18 -2.31
N LYS A 135 -15.29 -16.06 -3.02
CA LYS A 135 -16.28 -14.99 -3.24
C LYS A 135 -16.72 -14.25 -1.95
N ASP A 136 -16.02 -14.45 -0.86
CA ASP A 136 -16.21 -13.69 0.38
C ASP A 136 -15.36 -12.41 0.33
N PRO A 137 -15.96 -11.21 0.27
CA PRO A 137 -15.19 -9.97 0.17
C PRO A 137 -14.20 -9.75 1.30
N ALA A 138 -14.55 -10.15 2.53
CA ALA A 138 -13.68 -9.98 3.69
C ALA A 138 -12.40 -10.81 3.58
N LYS A 139 -12.51 -12.05 3.07
CA LYS A 139 -11.36 -12.91 2.78
C LYS A 139 -10.60 -12.45 1.54
N THR A 140 -11.34 -12.06 0.49
CA THR A 140 -10.78 -11.65 -0.80
C THR A 140 -9.87 -10.44 -0.68
N VAL A 141 -10.09 -9.50 0.24
CA VAL A 141 -9.17 -8.37 0.49
C VAL A 141 -7.77 -8.88 0.82
N GLY A 142 -7.63 -9.81 1.76
CA GLY A 142 -6.33 -10.38 2.13
C GLY A 142 -5.68 -11.19 1.00
N GLU A 143 -6.49 -11.97 0.27
CA GLU A 143 -6.02 -12.73 -0.89
C GLU A 143 -5.57 -11.82 -2.03
N ASN A 144 -6.25 -10.68 -2.25
CA ASN A 144 -5.83 -9.68 -3.23
C ASN A 144 -4.45 -9.09 -2.88
N VAL A 145 -4.20 -8.76 -1.63
CA VAL A 145 -2.87 -8.32 -1.19
C VAL A 145 -1.81 -9.38 -1.49
N LYS A 146 -2.07 -10.66 -1.20
CA LYS A 146 -1.14 -11.76 -1.52
C LYS A 146 -0.90 -11.93 -3.02
N CYS A 147 -1.96 -11.85 -3.83
CA CYS A 147 -1.86 -11.91 -5.29
C CYS A 147 -1.00 -10.76 -5.85
N VAL A 148 -1.19 -9.55 -5.32
CA VAL A 148 -0.41 -8.36 -5.73
C VAL A 148 1.05 -8.51 -5.33
N LEU A 149 1.36 -8.99 -4.13
CA LEU A 149 2.72 -9.27 -3.68
C LEU A 149 3.42 -10.31 -4.59
N ALA A 150 2.72 -11.38 -4.93
CA ALA A 150 3.23 -12.38 -5.87
C ALA A 150 3.45 -11.79 -7.27
N GLY A 151 2.51 -10.95 -7.74
CA GLY A 151 2.61 -10.24 -9.00
C GLY A 151 3.80 -9.27 -9.09
N ILE A 152 4.09 -8.54 -8.02
CA ILE A 152 5.27 -7.67 -7.91
C ILE A 152 6.55 -8.49 -8.10
N ARG A 153 6.71 -9.58 -7.35
CA ARG A 153 7.89 -10.45 -7.43
C ARG A 153 8.05 -11.12 -8.79
N ALA A 154 6.93 -11.49 -9.42
CA ALA A 154 6.97 -12.15 -10.73
C ALA A 154 7.23 -11.18 -11.90
N LYS A 155 6.77 -9.93 -11.81
CA LYS A 155 6.81 -8.96 -12.92
C LYS A 155 7.99 -7.99 -12.84
N SER A 156 8.61 -7.80 -11.66
CA SER A 156 9.72 -6.86 -11.47
C SER A 156 11.02 -7.57 -11.07
N SER A 157 11.95 -7.64 -11.99
CA SER A 157 13.30 -8.12 -11.72
C SER A 157 14.07 -7.17 -10.79
N ILE A 158 13.81 -5.86 -10.88
CA ILE A 158 14.43 -4.83 -10.04
C ILE A 158 14.05 -5.06 -8.57
N LEU A 159 12.74 -5.12 -8.27
CA LEU A 159 12.27 -5.28 -6.90
C LEU A 159 12.65 -6.63 -6.30
N SER A 160 12.59 -7.70 -7.10
CA SER A 160 13.03 -9.03 -6.68
C SER A 160 14.53 -9.08 -6.36
N HIS A 161 15.35 -8.38 -7.14
CA HIS A 161 16.79 -8.26 -6.90
C HIS A 161 17.06 -7.49 -5.60
N LEU A 162 16.44 -6.32 -5.41
CA LEU A 162 16.58 -5.52 -4.19
C LEU A 162 16.10 -6.28 -2.93
N GLU A 163 15.01 -7.04 -3.04
CA GLU A 163 14.53 -7.90 -1.95
C GLU A 163 15.55 -9.00 -1.62
N HIS A 164 16.12 -9.65 -2.63
CA HIS A 164 17.13 -10.70 -2.45
C HIS A 164 18.43 -10.17 -1.82
N GLU A 165 18.83 -8.94 -2.17
CA GLU A 165 20.01 -8.28 -1.57
C GLU A 165 19.74 -7.73 -0.15
N GLY A 166 18.52 -7.82 0.37
CA GLY A 166 18.14 -7.26 1.65
C GLY A 166 18.05 -5.73 1.68
N LYS A 167 18.06 -5.08 0.51
CA LYS A 167 17.91 -3.61 0.37
C LYS A 167 16.47 -3.14 0.40
N LEU A 168 15.53 -4.03 0.04
CA LEU A 168 14.09 -3.78 0.06
C LEU A 168 13.38 -4.88 0.84
N LYS A 169 12.55 -4.48 1.80
CA LYS A 169 11.59 -5.38 2.45
C LYS A 169 10.23 -5.20 1.81
N ILE A 170 9.60 -6.29 1.37
CA ILE A 170 8.26 -6.28 0.77
C ILE A 170 7.29 -7.00 1.70
N THR A 171 6.21 -6.33 2.11
CA THR A 171 5.20 -6.90 3.01
C THR A 171 3.79 -6.51 2.62
N GLY A 172 2.81 -7.27 3.09
CA GLY A 172 1.39 -7.00 2.92
C GLY A 172 0.75 -6.52 4.20
N ALA A 173 -0.34 -5.75 4.05
CA ALA A 173 -1.15 -5.33 5.18
C ALA A 173 -2.62 -5.16 4.79
N VAL A 174 -3.50 -5.17 5.78
CA VAL A 174 -4.92 -4.86 5.63
C VAL A 174 -5.30 -3.81 6.66
N TYR A 175 -5.83 -2.69 6.20
CA TYR A 175 -6.37 -1.61 7.01
C TYR A 175 -7.86 -1.85 7.30
N SER A 176 -8.25 -1.75 8.55
CA SER A 176 -9.64 -1.80 8.99
C SER A 176 -10.25 -0.40 9.03
N LEU A 177 -11.28 -0.16 8.21
CA LEU A 177 -12.05 1.10 8.26
C LEU A 177 -12.80 1.28 9.58
N GLU A 178 -13.12 0.20 10.27
CA GLU A 178 -13.88 0.22 11.51
C GLU A 178 -13.00 0.61 12.70
N SER A 179 -11.86 -0.06 12.87
CA SER A 179 -10.96 0.15 14.02
C SER A 179 -9.85 1.16 13.77
N GLY A 180 -9.53 1.46 12.51
CA GLY A 180 -8.36 2.26 12.13
C GLY A 180 -7.04 1.49 12.20
N GLU A 181 -7.06 0.21 12.54
CA GLU A 181 -5.86 -0.61 12.70
C GLU A 181 -5.34 -1.15 11.36
N VAL A 182 -4.02 -1.25 11.25
CA VAL A 182 -3.32 -1.91 10.14
C VAL A 182 -2.73 -3.22 10.63
N ARG A 183 -3.26 -4.34 10.11
CA ARG A 183 -2.76 -5.69 10.38
C ARG A 183 -1.83 -6.14 9.25
N TYR A 184 -0.60 -6.46 9.59
CA TYR A 184 0.38 -7.01 8.65
C TYR A 184 0.16 -8.51 8.42
N LEU A 185 0.46 -8.99 7.20
CA LEU A 185 0.24 -10.38 6.75
C LEU A 185 1.53 -11.20 6.81
#